data_bc6ca178a37c73730ee3fedd8b1afef3
#
_entry.id   bc6ca178a37c73730ee3fedd8b1afef3
#
_cell.length_a   1.000
_cell.length_b   1.000
_cell.length_c   1.000
_cell.angle_alpha   90.00
_cell.angle_beta   90.00
_cell.angle_gamma   90.00
#
_symmetry.space_group_name_H-M   'P 1'
#
loop_
_entity.id
_entity.type
_entity.pdbx_description
1 polymer ?
#
loop_
_entity_poly.entity_id
_entity_poly.type
_entity_poly.pdbx_seq_one_letter_code
_entity_poly.pdbx_strand_id
1 'polypeptide(L)'
;MIDILSFERALNGNAVKVIHSVNNGEFGGETMIMWNPEKGGLQSWYFTSAGSLTIQNVQIKKDTFISIENVERNQNGITKVKTIIEVLHGNQIKKRTKYLMNNLWKDGSETIYKKVHDHKPVFN
;
A
#
# COMPACT_ATOMS: atom_id res chain seq x y z
N MET A 1 -17.41 5.12 -1.74
CA MET A 1 -16.05 5.18 -2.35
C MET A 1 -15.72 3.84 -2.98
N ILE A 2 -15.28 3.86 -4.20
CA ILE A 2 -14.82 2.67 -4.91
C ILE A 2 -13.33 2.81 -5.17
N ASP A 3 -12.54 1.87 -4.68
CA ASP A 3 -11.10 1.82 -4.88
C ASP A 3 -10.77 0.54 -5.65
N ILE A 4 -10.10 0.67 -6.78
CA ILE A 4 -9.74 -0.45 -7.65
C ILE A 4 -8.23 -0.60 -7.65
N LEU A 5 -7.75 -1.81 -7.33
CA LEU A 5 -6.33 -2.13 -7.28
C LEU A 5 -5.99 -3.15 -8.36
N SER A 6 -4.83 -2.98 -8.98
CA SER A 6 -4.24 -3.95 -9.92
C SER A 6 -2.82 -4.27 -9.48
N PHE A 7 -2.49 -5.55 -9.40
CA PHE A 7 -1.16 -6.04 -9.07
C PHE A 7 -0.53 -6.65 -10.32
N GLU A 8 0.68 -6.21 -10.65
CA GLU A 8 1.40 -6.68 -11.83
C GLU A 8 2.82 -7.09 -11.46
N ARG A 9 3.25 -8.22 -12.02
CA ARG A 9 4.66 -8.58 -12.02
C ARG A 9 5.40 -7.63 -12.96
N ALA A 10 6.52 -7.06 -12.52
CA ALA A 10 7.25 -6.04 -13.28
C ALA A 10 8.75 -6.34 -13.30
N LEU A 11 9.47 -5.71 -14.24
CA LEU A 11 10.92 -5.78 -14.36
C LEU A 11 11.45 -7.22 -14.34
N ASN A 12 10.87 -8.08 -15.18
CA ASN A 12 11.22 -9.50 -15.30
C ASN A 12 11.10 -10.27 -13.98
N GLY A 13 10.13 -9.88 -13.12
CA GLY A 13 9.92 -10.52 -11.83
C GLY A 13 10.77 -9.95 -10.69
N ASN A 14 11.52 -8.89 -10.93
CA ASN A 14 12.31 -8.24 -9.89
C ASN A 14 11.51 -7.21 -9.08
N ALA A 15 10.29 -6.92 -9.49
CA ALA A 15 9.43 -5.97 -8.81
C ALA A 15 7.96 -6.38 -8.94
N VAL A 16 7.15 -5.83 -8.04
CA VAL A 16 5.69 -5.87 -8.15
C VAL A 16 5.21 -4.44 -8.28
N LYS A 17 4.36 -4.19 -9.28
CA LYS A 17 3.72 -2.90 -9.50
C LYS A 17 2.28 -2.98 -9.03
N VAL A 18 1.87 -2.03 -8.21
CA VAL A 18 0.49 -1.89 -7.76
C VAL A 18 -0.04 -0.57 -8.27
N ILE A 19 -1.17 -0.61 -8.93
CA ILE A 19 -1.85 0.59 -9.43
C ILE A 19 -3.20 0.64 -8.74
N HIS A 20 -3.60 1.80 -8.24
CA HIS A 20 -4.96 1.95 -7.73
C HIS A 20 -5.57 3.27 -8.15
N SER A 21 -6.89 3.27 -8.24
CA SER A 21 -7.67 4.48 -8.47
C SER A 21 -8.95 4.46 -7.64
N VAL A 22 -9.30 5.63 -7.13
CA VAL A 22 -10.48 5.85 -6.30
C VAL A 22 -11.49 6.64 -7.14
N ASN A 23 -12.75 6.22 -7.11
CA ASN A 23 -13.86 6.92 -7.74
C ASN A 23 -13.58 7.33 -9.20
N ASN A 24 -13.21 6.35 -10.04
CA ASN A 24 -12.94 6.55 -11.47
C ASN A 24 -11.82 7.56 -11.76
N GLY A 25 -10.82 7.61 -10.91
CA GLY A 25 -9.62 8.40 -11.15
C GLY A 25 -9.59 9.77 -10.51
N GLU A 26 -10.51 10.07 -9.59
CA GLU A 26 -10.43 11.30 -8.79
C GLU A 26 -9.11 11.36 -8.01
N PHE A 27 -8.67 10.21 -7.52
CA PHE A 27 -7.39 10.05 -6.84
C PHE A 27 -6.85 8.66 -7.14
N GLY A 28 -5.55 8.53 -7.10
CA GLY A 28 -4.93 7.22 -7.26
C GLY A 28 -3.42 7.30 -7.20
N GLY A 29 -2.79 6.17 -7.46
CA GLY A 29 -1.34 6.11 -7.41
C GLY A 29 -0.78 4.82 -7.97
N GLU A 30 0.54 4.80 -8.02
CA GLU A 30 1.32 3.65 -8.42
C GLU A 30 2.36 3.35 -7.34
N THR A 31 2.52 2.07 -7.03
CA THR A 31 3.52 1.60 -6.09
C THR A 31 4.44 0.62 -6.79
N MET A 32 5.75 0.78 -6.61
CA MET A 32 6.74 -0.23 -6.98
C MET A 32 7.29 -0.84 -5.71
N ILE A 33 7.31 -2.18 -5.66
CA ILE A 33 7.85 -2.94 -4.53
C ILE A 33 9.03 -3.74 -5.05
N MET A 34 10.20 -3.53 -4.47
CA MET A 34 11.36 -4.32 -4.85
C MET A 34 12.41 -4.38 -3.75
N TRP A 35 13.34 -5.30 -3.90
CA TRP A 35 14.48 -5.42 -3.00
C TRP A 35 15.43 -4.24 -3.19
N ASN A 36 15.80 -3.60 -2.09
CA ASN A 36 16.80 -2.54 -2.08
C ASN A 36 18.09 -3.10 -1.46
N PRO A 37 19.13 -3.35 -2.27
CA PRO A 37 20.37 -3.93 -1.74
C PRO A 37 21.11 -3.00 -0.77
N GLU A 38 20.95 -1.69 -0.89
CA GLU A 38 21.57 -0.75 0.05
C GLU A 38 20.97 -0.86 1.45
N LYS A 39 19.67 -1.16 1.53
CA LYS A 39 18.97 -1.32 2.81
C LYS A 39 18.92 -2.78 3.27
N GLY A 40 19.24 -3.72 2.39
CA GLY A 40 19.14 -5.14 2.70
C GLY A 40 17.73 -5.63 2.94
N GLY A 41 16.73 -5.05 2.26
CA GLY A 41 15.35 -5.42 2.46
C GLY A 41 14.42 -4.93 1.36
N LEU A 42 13.18 -5.37 1.44
CA LEU A 42 12.12 -4.90 0.54
C LEU A 42 11.71 -3.49 0.91
N GLN A 43 11.49 -2.68 -0.11
CA GLN A 43 10.91 -1.34 0.02
C GLN A 43 9.82 -1.13 -1.02
N SER A 44 8.90 -0.23 -0.73
CA SER A 44 7.91 0.24 -1.69
C SER A 44 8.03 1.74 -1.88
N TRP A 45 7.83 2.16 -3.12
CA TRP A 45 7.80 3.56 -3.53
C TRP A 45 6.41 3.84 -4.07
N TYR A 46 5.67 4.68 -3.37
CA TYR A 46 4.27 5.00 -3.70
C TYR A 46 4.19 6.44 -4.22
N PHE A 47 3.72 6.58 -5.46
CA PHE A 47 3.52 7.85 -6.14
C PHE A 47 2.04 8.09 -6.32
N THR A 48 1.56 9.30 -6.01
CA THR A 48 0.13 9.61 -6.11
C THR A 48 -0.16 10.63 -7.19
N SER A 49 -1.41 10.65 -7.64
CA SER A 49 -1.90 11.65 -8.60
C SER A 49 -1.91 13.06 -8.03
N ALA A 50 -1.78 13.22 -6.71
CA ALA A 50 -1.60 14.53 -6.07
C ALA A 50 -0.15 15.03 -6.09
N GLY A 51 0.77 14.24 -6.69
CA GLY A 51 2.18 14.63 -6.81
C GLY A 51 3.01 14.34 -5.57
N SER A 52 2.58 13.41 -4.73
CA SER A 52 3.32 13.02 -3.53
C SER A 52 4.04 11.69 -3.73
N LEU A 53 5.10 11.49 -2.95
CA LEU A 53 5.89 10.27 -2.92
C LEU A 53 6.03 9.81 -1.47
N THR A 54 5.78 8.52 -1.25
CA THR A 54 5.99 7.88 0.05
C THR A 54 6.90 6.66 -0.12
N ILE A 55 7.90 6.53 0.74
CA ILE A 55 8.79 5.37 0.77
C ILE A 55 8.51 4.59 2.04
N GLN A 56 8.36 3.27 1.91
CA GLN A 56 7.98 2.40 3.01
C GLN A 56 8.92 1.20 3.07
N ASN A 57 9.18 0.73 4.28
CA ASN A 57 9.86 -0.55 4.50
C ASN A 57 8.82 -1.67 4.50
N VAL A 58 9.15 -2.79 3.86
CA VAL A 58 8.21 -3.86 3.60
C VAL A 58 8.70 -5.17 4.19
N GLN A 59 7.80 -5.91 4.83
CA GLN A 59 8.00 -7.30 5.24
C GLN A 59 6.89 -8.16 4.67
N ILE A 60 7.25 -9.36 4.22
CA ILE A 60 6.28 -10.34 3.76
C ILE A 60 6.44 -11.60 4.61
N LYS A 61 5.34 -12.04 5.24
CA LYS A 61 5.28 -13.26 6.05
C LYS A 61 4.10 -14.08 5.60
N LYS A 62 4.34 -15.25 4.97
CA LYS A 62 3.27 -16.10 4.43
C LYS A 62 2.31 -15.29 3.56
N ASP A 63 1.06 -15.16 3.99
CA ASP A 63 -0.01 -14.46 3.26
C ASP A 63 -0.21 -13.02 3.73
N THR A 64 0.77 -12.46 4.45
CA THR A 64 0.67 -11.12 5.02
C THR A 64 1.79 -10.23 4.52
N PHE A 65 1.39 -9.07 4.00
CA PHE A 65 2.28 -8.00 3.57
C PHE A 65 2.17 -6.87 4.60
N ILE A 66 3.32 -6.40 5.10
CA ILE A 66 3.35 -5.32 6.09
C ILE A 66 4.27 -4.23 5.55
N SER A 67 3.75 -3.00 5.44
CA SER A 67 4.57 -1.85 5.10
C SER A 67 4.55 -0.82 6.22
N ILE A 68 5.70 -0.18 6.46
CA ILE A 68 5.84 0.85 7.49
C ILE A 68 6.43 2.10 6.86
N GLU A 69 5.71 3.19 7.00
CA GLU A 69 6.14 4.53 6.63
C GLU A 69 6.55 5.30 7.89
N ASN A 70 7.71 5.94 7.86
CA ASN A 70 8.09 6.90 8.89
C ASN A 70 7.56 8.26 8.50
N VAL A 71 6.79 8.87 9.39
CA VAL A 71 6.14 10.15 9.14
C VAL A 71 6.88 11.25 9.91
N GLU A 72 7.34 12.23 9.17
CA GLU A 72 7.97 13.42 9.73
C GLU A 72 7.01 14.60 9.63
N ARG A 73 7.11 15.53 10.57
CA ARG A 73 6.40 16.82 10.52
C ARG A 73 4.89 16.70 10.41
N ASN A 74 4.24 15.97 11.27
CA ASN A 74 2.78 16.03 11.33
C ASN A 74 2.32 16.64 12.66
N GLN A 75 1.17 17.32 12.59
CA GLN A 75 0.60 18.03 13.74
C GLN A 75 -0.15 17.11 14.70
N ASN A 76 -0.36 15.84 14.31
CA ASN A 76 -1.18 14.89 15.06
C ASN A 76 -0.38 13.95 15.96
N GLY A 77 0.93 14.09 16.01
CA GLY A 77 1.79 13.21 16.80
C GLY A 77 2.00 11.82 16.22
N ILE A 78 1.63 11.61 14.96
CA ILE A 78 1.82 10.34 14.26
C ILE A 78 3.27 10.25 13.79
N THR A 79 3.98 9.20 14.21
CA THR A 79 5.38 8.98 13.82
C THR A 79 5.55 7.84 12.83
N LYS A 80 4.60 6.92 12.78
CA LYS A 80 4.63 5.80 11.82
C LYS A 80 3.21 5.46 11.36
N VAL A 81 3.12 5.03 10.11
CA VAL A 81 1.90 4.44 9.54
C VAL A 81 2.23 3.02 9.11
N LYS A 82 1.47 2.07 9.61
CA LYS A 82 1.61 0.64 9.25
C LYS A 82 0.41 0.23 8.42
N THR A 83 0.68 -0.38 7.27
CA THR A 83 -0.35 -0.99 6.44
C THR A 83 -0.15 -2.49 6.45
N ILE A 84 -1.21 -3.23 6.74
CA ILE A 84 -1.20 -4.70 6.78
C ILE A 84 -2.19 -5.20 5.74
N ILE A 85 -1.71 -6.00 4.80
CA ILE A 85 -2.55 -6.62 3.78
C ILE A 85 -2.47 -8.13 3.97
N GLU A 86 -3.63 -8.75 4.19
CA GLU A 86 -3.75 -10.19 4.40
C GLU A 86 -4.54 -10.82 3.26
N VAL A 87 -4.06 -11.96 2.76
CA VAL A 87 -4.81 -12.76 1.79
C VAL A 87 -5.82 -13.58 2.56
N LEU A 88 -7.10 -13.43 2.19
CA LEU A 88 -8.21 -14.17 2.78
C LEU A 88 -8.70 -15.25 1.83
N HIS A 89 -9.62 -16.08 2.29
CA HIS A 89 -10.32 -17.06 1.45
C HIS A 89 -11.26 -16.35 0.45
N GLY A 90 -11.57 -17.01 -0.66
CA GLY A 90 -12.56 -16.52 -1.62
C GLY A 90 -12.11 -15.36 -2.48
N ASN A 91 -10.81 -15.29 -2.83
CA ASN A 91 -10.25 -14.25 -3.68
C ASN A 91 -10.42 -12.85 -3.09
N GLN A 92 -10.22 -12.73 -1.79
CA GLN A 92 -10.31 -11.46 -1.07
C GLN A 92 -8.98 -11.12 -0.41
N ILE A 93 -8.73 -9.82 -0.25
CA ILE A 93 -7.65 -9.31 0.59
C ILE A 93 -8.23 -8.32 1.58
N LYS A 94 -7.62 -8.27 2.75
CA LYS A 94 -8.00 -7.34 3.82
C LYS A 94 -6.86 -6.38 4.06
N LYS A 95 -7.14 -5.10 3.97
CA LYS A 95 -6.17 -4.04 4.23
C LYS A 95 -6.54 -3.33 5.52
N ARG A 96 -5.59 -3.25 6.44
CA ARG A 96 -5.75 -2.51 7.71
C ARG A 96 -4.65 -1.47 7.81
N THR A 97 -4.99 -0.33 8.39
CA THR A 97 -4.02 0.73 8.67
C THR A 97 -3.93 0.96 10.16
N LYS A 98 -2.72 1.14 10.67
CA LYS A 98 -2.46 1.47 12.07
C LYS A 98 -1.53 2.67 12.15
N TYR A 99 -1.70 3.48 13.19
CA TYR A 99 -0.91 4.69 13.39
C TYR A 99 -0.18 4.62 14.73
N LEU A 100 1.10 4.95 14.74
CA LEU A 100 1.86 5.10 15.98
C LEU A 100 1.76 6.56 16.41
N MET A 101 1.02 6.79 17.51
CA MET A 101 0.81 8.11 18.10
C MET A 101 1.24 8.08 19.56
N ASN A 102 2.14 8.99 19.94
CA ASN A 102 2.62 9.07 21.32
C ASN A 102 3.08 7.72 21.87
N ASN A 103 3.82 6.96 21.05
CA ASN A 103 4.34 5.62 21.35
C ASN A 103 3.28 4.53 21.54
N LEU A 104 2.04 4.77 21.11
CA LEU A 104 0.96 3.78 21.17
C LEU A 104 0.41 3.55 19.74
N TRP A 105 0.23 2.28 19.38
CA TRP A 105 -0.41 1.91 18.14
C TRP A 105 -1.92 2.05 18.26
N LYS A 106 -2.51 2.78 17.31
CA LYS A 106 -3.96 2.98 17.23
C LYS A 106 -4.48 2.43 15.91
N ASP A 107 -5.66 1.86 15.94
CA ASP A 107 -6.31 1.33 14.74
C ASP A 107 -6.82 2.47 13.87
N GLY A 108 -6.60 2.31 12.57
CA GLY A 108 -7.16 3.18 11.55
C GLY A 108 -8.23 2.47 10.74
N SER A 109 -8.19 2.63 9.42
CA SER A 109 -9.18 2.05 8.53
C SER A 109 -8.97 0.56 8.30
N GLU A 110 -10.05 -0.12 7.90
CA GLU A 110 -10.04 -1.50 7.46
C GLU A 110 -10.90 -1.63 6.20
N THR A 111 -10.39 -2.29 5.18
CA THR A 111 -11.07 -2.44 3.90
C THR A 111 -10.87 -3.86 3.39
N ILE A 112 -11.93 -4.45 2.85
CA ILE A 112 -11.86 -5.75 2.19
C ILE A 112 -12.05 -5.53 0.69
N TYR A 113 -11.10 -6.06 -0.10
CA TYR A 113 -11.14 -6.01 -1.56
C TYR A 113 -11.48 -7.38 -2.09
N LYS A 114 -12.34 -7.42 -3.11
CA LYS A 114 -12.70 -8.65 -3.82
C LYS A 114 -12.07 -8.65 -5.20
N LYS A 115 -11.60 -9.80 -5.64
CA LYS A 115 -11.05 -9.95 -6.99
C LYS A 115 -12.17 -9.82 -8.02
N VAL A 116 -11.94 -8.95 -9.03
CA VAL A 116 -12.85 -8.76 -10.16
C VAL A 116 -12.05 -8.84 -11.46
N HIS A 117 -12.71 -9.13 -12.57
CA HIS A 117 -12.05 -9.33 -13.87
C HIS A 117 -12.30 -8.19 -14.85
N ASP A 118 -13.38 -7.41 -14.66
CA ASP A 118 -13.85 -6.44 -15.65
C ASP A 118 -13.53 -4.98 -15.32
N HIS A 119 -12.83 -4.73 -14.22
CA HIS A 119 -12.51 -3.39 -13.76
C HIS A 119 -11.00 -3.20 -13.66
N LYS A 120 -10.52 -2.07 -14.16
CA LYS A 120 -9.11 -1.66 -14.05
C LYS A 120 -9.01 -0.26 -13.48
N PRO A 121 -7.91 0.06 -12.78
CA PRO A 121 -7.68 1.43 -12.34
C PRO A 121 -7.65 2.40 -13.53
N VAL A 122 -8.20 3.58 -13.35
CA VAL A 122 -8.27 4.63 -14.37
C VAL A 122 -7.73 5.92 -13.77
N PHE A 123 -7.00 6.69 -14.57
CA PHE A 123 -6.55 8.02 -14.18
C PHE A 123 -7.16 9.06 -15.12
N ASN A 124 -7.58 10.16 -14.56
CA ASN A 124 -8.12 11.28 -15.32
C ASN A 124 -7.02 12.24 -15.77
#